data_4ea255b655d26a47fde729b72f33809a
#
_entry.id   4ea255b655d26a47fde729b72f33809a
#
_cell.length_a   1.000
_cell.length_b   1.000
_cell.length_c   1.000
_cell.angle_alpha   90.00
_cell.angle_beta   90.00
_cell.angle_gamma   90.00
#
_symmetry.space_group_name_H-M   'P 1'
#
loop_
_entity.id
_entity.type
_entity.pdbx_description
1 polymer ?
#
loop_
_entity_poly.entity_id
_entity_poly.type
_entity_poly.pdbx_seq_one_letter_code
_entity_poly.pdbx_strand_id
1 'polypeptide(L)'
;DDFEFVRNESINNLNNGIYPTLSANGLVRNNESYGSLDTAMWVAGSENVRVIGNKLHGSVIGFEITVSNEVVVKQNEMYDNTVGVGLFHPNGAGNPPLPVMANWVIEQNDIYDNNRPNEALEGTFQRDLPQGIGVLAAGVSDHVIAKNNVEDNDYVGIAVLGWCTALEGGPRACDYTKPDLGLRWPPQANNNLIAQNKLSGNAGNPPPPGSVLPNVDLLYGQLEPDSGGNCFEKNKPKGGLTFFSTDGELPTDGC
;
A
#
# COMPACT_ATOMS: atom_id res chain seq x y z
N ASP A 1 -18.57 11.89 11.19
CA ASP A 1 -18.33 12.64 12.44
C ASP A 1 -17.02 13.40 12.28
N ASP A 2 -17.05 14.71 12.42
CA ASP A 2 -15.86 15.55 12.27
C ASP A 2 -14.85 15.26 13.39
N PHE A 3 -13.58 14.99 13.05
CA PHE A 3 -12.55 14.74 14.05
C PHE A 3 -11.18 15.30 13.62
N GLU A 4 -10.35 15.61 14.60
CA GLU A 4 -8.97 16.02 14.38
C GLU A 4 -8.02 15.28 15.35
N PHE A 5 -6.97 14.64 14.81
CA PHE A 5 -5.82 14.15 15.55
C PHE A 5 -4.59 14.98 15.16
N VAL A 6 -4.14 15.82 16.07
CA VAL A 6 -3.10 16.80 15.76
C VAL A 6 -1.99 16.81 16.80
N ARG A 7 -0.75 16.63 16.38
CA ARG A 7 0.45 16.67 17.23
C ARG A 7 0.42 15.66 18.39
N ASN A 8 -0.08 14.46 18.10
CA ASN A 8 0.01 13.35 19.02
C ASN A 8 1.26 12.52 18.75
N GLU A 9 1.71 11.82 19.77
CA GLU A 9 2.73 10.78 19.69
C GLU A 9 2.12 9.44 20.09
N SER A 10 2.38 8.39 19.30
CA SER A 10 1.88 7.03 19.54
C SER A 10 3.03 6.05 19.44
N ILE A 11 3.32 5.30 20.51
CA ILE A 11 4.57 4.56 20.66
C ILE A 11 4.33 3.11 21.08
N ASN A 12 5.01 2.17 20.38
CA ASN A 12 5.11 0.76 20.78
C ASN A 12 3.76 0.08 21.06
N ASN A 13 2.84 0.17 20.11
CA ASN A 13 1.54 -0.48 20.24
C ASN A 13 1.62 -1.94 19.76
N LEU A 14 0.95 -2.84 20.47
CA LEU A 14 0.87 -4.27 20.08
C LEU A 14 0.06 -4.49 18.80
N ASN A 15 -0.69 -3.51 18.38
CA ASN A 15 -1.46 -3.51 17.14
C ASN A 15 -1.22 -2.18 16.44
N ASN A 16 -2.21 -1.33 16.26
CA ASN A 16 -2.10 -0.08 15.53
C ASN A 16 -1.74 1.12 16.42
N GLY A 17 -1.02 2.07 15.87
CA GLY A 17 -0.69 3.32 16.54
C GLY A 17 -1.87 4.29 16.54
N ILE A 18 -2.08 5.02 15.44
CA ILE A 18 -3.21 5.95 15.26
C ILE A 18 -4.20 5.30 14.29
N TYR A 19 -5.45 5.09 14.74
CA TYR A 19 -6.42 4.28 14.01
C TYR A 19 -7.80 4.95 13.89
N PRO A 20 -7.99 5.93 12.97
CA PRO A 20 -9.33 6.35 12.59
C PRO A 20 -10.05 5.23 11.86
N THR A 21 -11.16 4.77 12.43
CA THR A 21 -11.98 3.71 11.86
C THR A 21 -13.46 4.04 11.94
N LEU A 22 -14.24 3.64 10.93
CA LEU A 22 -15.68 3.87 10.82
C LEU A 22 -16.06 5.35 11.06
N SER A 23 -15.23 6.26 10.52
CA SER A 23 -15.30 7.69 10.79
C SER A 23 -15.41 8.49 9.50
N ALA A 24 -15.85 9.74 9.60
CA ALA A 24 -15.95 10.63 8.44
C ALA A 24 -15.46 12.05 8.75
N ASN A 25 -15.04 12.78 7.70
CA ASN A 25 -14.58 14.17 7.75
C ASN A 25 -13.42 14.39 8.72
N GLY A 26 -12.36 13.61 8.57
CA GLY A 26 -11.23 13.57 9.49
C GLY A 26 -10.01 14.38 9.04
N LEU A 27 -9.28 14.95 10.00
CA LEU A 27 -7.96 15.50 9.80
C LEU A 27 -6.97 14.88 10.78
N VAL A 28 -5.95 14.19 10.23
CA VAL A 28 -4.86 13.60 11.00
C VAL A 28 -3.56 14.26 10.56
N ARG A 29 -2.99 15.14 11.41
CA ARG A 29 -1.83 15.93 10.98
C ARG A 29 -0.75 16.13 12.03
N ASN A 30 0.48 16.17 11.54
CA ASN A 30 1.66 16.48 12.35
C ASN A 30 1.79 15.57 13.58
N ASN A 31 1.37 14.30 13.45
CA ASN A 31 1.57 13.28 14.47
C ASN A 31 2.85 12.49 14.19
N GLU A 32 3.37 11.87 15.23
CA GLU A 32 4.42 10.86 15.11
C GLU A 32 3.90 9.54 15.66
N SER A 33 4.05 8.45 14.89
CA SER A 33 3.62 7.12 15.34
C SER A 33 4.65 6.08 14.93
N TYR A 34 5.09 5.25 15.91
CA TYR A 34 6.15 4.28 15.67
C TYR A 34 6.15 3.09 16.62
N GLY A 35 6.85 2.02 16.19
CA GLY A 35 7.05 0.81 16.99
C GLY A 35 5.79 -0.05 17.13
N SER A 36 4.83 0.07 16.22
CA SER A 36 3.64 -0.79 16.21
C SER A 36 3.94 -2.14 15.55
N LEU A 37 3.46 -3.24 16.15
CA LEU A 37 3.61 -4.59 15.59
C LEU A 37 2.62 -4.88 14.44
N ASP A 38 1.85 -3.91 14.05
CA ASP A 38 1.00 -3.86 12.87
C ASP A 38 1.26 -2.53 12.14
N THR A 39 0.38 -1.57 12.19
CA THR A 39 0.47 -0.33 11.43
C THR A 39 0.70 0.88 12.32
N ALA A 40 1.64 1.76 11.95
CA ALA A 40 1.83 3.02 12.66
C ALA A 40 0.59 3.92 12.56
N MET A 41 -0.02 4.03 11.38
CA MET A 41 -1.27 4.76 11.17
C MET A 41 -2.17 4.07 10.15
N TRP A 42 -3.39 3.73 10.54
CA TRP A 42 -4.34 3.01 9.70
C TRP A 42 -5.67 3.74 9.58
N VAL A 43 -6.15 3.96 8.35
CA VAL A 43 -7.48 4.49 8.04
C VAL A 43 -8.34 3.36 7.50
N ALA A 44 -9.41 2.98 8.22
CA ALA A 44 -10.23 1.85 7.86
C ALA A 44 -11.73 2.15 7.89
N GLY A 45 -12.47 1.71 6.87
CA GLY A 45 -13.93 1.87 6.81
C GLY A 45 -14.38 3.32 6.95
N SER A 46 -13.57 4.27 6.52
CA SER A 46 -13.75 5.70 6.77
C SER A 46 -13.93 6.49 5.48
N GLU A 47 -14.45 7.71 5.58
CA GLU A 47 -14.75 8.55 4.43
C GLU A 47 -14.27 9.99 4.65
N ASN A 48 -13.73 10.62 3.58
CA ASN A 48 -13.25 11.99 3.59
C ASN A 48 -12.23 12.27 4.72
N VAL A 49 -11.12 11.52 4.71
CA VAL A 49 -10.05 11.65 5.72
C VAL A 49 -8.78 12.22 5.08
N ARG A 50 -8.19 13.23 5.71
CA ARG A 50 -6.94 13.87 5.30
C ARG A 50 -5.83 13.55 6.28
N VAL A 51 -4.74 12.93 5.78
CA VAL A 51 -3.56 12.53 6.55
C VAL A 51 -2.37 13.35 6.04
N ILE A 52 -1.89 14.33 6.83
CA ILE A 52 -0.95 15.33 6.32
C ILE A 52 0.20 15.58 7.29
N GLY A 53 1.45 15.50 6.79
CA GLY A 53 2.64 15.92 7.52
C GLY A 53 2.96 15.06 8.75
N ASN A 54 2.59 13.79 8.76
CA ASN A 54 2.88 12.87 9.86
C ASN A 54 4.23 12.15 9.63
N LYS A 55 4.83 11.65 10.72
CA LYS A 55 6.01 10.77 10.71
C LYS A 55 5.60 9.38 11.18
N LEU A 56 5.83 8.38 10.35
CA LEU A 56 5.36 7.01 10.54
C LEU A 56 6.51 6.03 10.33
N HIS A 57 7.03 5.44 11.42
CA HIS A 57 8.25 4.64 11.30
C HIS A 57 8.38 3.51 12.33
N GLY A 58 9.37 2.64 12.14
CA GLY A 58 9.70 1.58 13.08
C GLY A 58 8.59 0.54 13.29
N SER A 59 7.64 0.42 12.37
CA SER A 59 6.47 -0.45 12.46
C SER A 59 6.48 -1.50 11.33
N VAL A 60 5.50 -2.40 11.32
CA VAL A 60 5.37 -3.34 10.19
C VAL A 60 4.85 -2.60 8.96
N ILE A 61 3.80 -1.81 9.09
CA ILE A 61 3.36 -0.91 8.03
C ILE A 61 3.43 0.53 8.54
N GLY A 62 4.02 1.43 7.77
CA GLY A 62 4.03 2.85 8.12
C GLY A 62 2.64 3.45 8.05
N PHE A 63 2.01 3.38 6.90
CA PHE A 63 0.66 3.87 6.68
C PHE A 63 -0.21 2.84 5.94
N GLU A 64 -1.46 2.67 6.36
CA GLU A 64 -2.39 1.72 5.74
C GLU A 64 -3.76 2.35 5.47
N ILE A 65 -4.37 1.99 4.34
CA ILE A 65 -5.79 2.25 4.05
C ILE A 65 -6.49 0.94 3.70
N THR A 66 -7.66 0.75 4.30
CA THR A 66 -8.56 -0.35 3.91
C THR A 66 -10.00 0.12 3.82
N VAL A 67 -10.74 -0.39 2.83
CA VAL A 67 -12.22 -0.28 2.72
C VAL A 67 -12.76 1.13 2.98
N SER A 68 -12.06 2.16 2.52
CA SER A 68 -12.38 3.57 2.77
C SER A 68 -12.68 4.31 1.46
N ASN A 69 -13.19 5.54 1.55
CA ASN A 69 -13.48 6.39 0.42
C ASN A 69 -12.91 7.81 0.63
N GLU A 70 -12.45 8.45 -0.45
CA GLU A 70 -11.96 9.84 -0.41
C GLU A 70 -10.87 10.09 0.67
N VAL A 71 -9.80 9.32 0.66
CA VAL A 71 -8.68 9.49 1.60
C VAL A 71 -7.50 10.17 0.92
N VAL A 72 -7.03 11.28 1.48
CA VAL A 72 -5.86 12.03 0.98
C VAL A 72 -4.70 11.92 1.94
N VAL A 73 -3.58 11.36 1.46
CA VAL A 73 -2.34 11.13 2.22
C VAL A 73 -1.24 11.95 1.58
N LYS A 74 -0.79 13.00 2.28
CA LYS A 74 0.10 13.98 1.67
C LYS A 74 1.18 14.50 2.62
N GLN A 75 2.37 14.69 2.08
CA GLN A 75 3.48 15.29 2.81
C GLN A 75 3.83 14.56 4.12
N ASN A 76 3.67 13.25 4.16
CA ASN A 76 4.08 12.42 5.27
C ASN A 76 5.45 11.79 5.01
N GLU A 77 6.14 11.42 6.07
CA GLU A 77 7.36 10.61 6.04
C GLU A 77 7.04 9.19 6.52
N MET A 78 7.33 8.17 5.69
CA MET A 78 7.19 6.76 6.04
C MET A 78 8.53 6.06 5.85
N TYR A 79 9.19 5.70 6.95
CA TYR A 79 10.54 5.14 6.90
C TYR A 79 10.81 4.11 8.01
N ASP A 80 11.83 3.29 7.82
CA ASP A 80 12.20 2.23 8.79
C ASP A 80 11.01 1.31 9.15
N ASN A 81 10.13 1.03 8.20
CA ASN A 81 9.05 0.05 8.37
C ASN A 81 9.38 -1.22 7.57
N THR A 82 8.59 -2.27 7.70
CA THR A 82 8.66 -3.43 6.80
C THR A 82 8.07 -3.08 5.43
N VAL A 83 6.95 -2.34 5.44
CA VAL A 83 6.29 -1.76 4.27
C VAL A 83 5.98 -0.29 4.58
N GLY A 84 6.32 0.62 3.67
CA GLY A 84 6.06 2.05 3.86
C GLY A 84 4.58 2.39 3.83
N VAL A 85 3.89 2.00 2.75
CA VAL A 85 2.45 2.25 2.53
C VAL A 85 1.76 0.97 2.06
N GLY A 86 0.70 0.57 2.74
CA GLY A 86 -0.18 -0.53 2.38
C GLY A 86 -1.57 -0.04 1.96
N LEU A 87 -2.02 -0.42 0.78
CA LEU A 87 -3.33 -0.11 0.23
C LEU A 87 -4.05 -1.43 -0.05
N PHE A 88 -5.08 -1.74 0.72
CA PHE A 88 -5.70 -3.06 0.67
C PHE A 88 -7.22 -3.02 0.70
N HIS A 89 -7.86 -3.92 -0.06
CA HIS A 89 -9.22 -4.39 0.20
C HIS A 89 -9.16 -5.84 0.71
N PRO A 90 -8.88 -6.06 2.01
CA PRO A 90 -8.59 -7.39 2.51
C PRO A 90 -9.84 -8.28 2.44
N ASN A 91 -9.83 -9.22 1.53
CA ASN A 91 -10.90 -10.22 1.40
C ASN A 91 -10.90 -11.14 2.62
N GLY A 92 -11.97 -11.09 3.41
CA GLY A 92 -12.10 -11.82 4.67
C GLY A 92 -11.93 -10.96 5.93
N ALA A 93 -11.58 -9.70 5.82
CA ALA A 93 -11.57 -8.78 6.96
C ALA A 93 -12.99 -8.29 7.32
N GLY A 94 -13.18 -7.96 8.60
CA GLY A 94 -14.49 -7.72 9.19
C GLY A 94 -15.15 -6.37 8.94
N ASN A 95 -14.49 -5.41 8.30
CA ASN A 95 -15.07 -4.08 8.09
C ASN A 95 -16.25 -4.14 7.12
N PRO A 96 -17.37 -3.45 7.42
CA PRO A 96 -18.47 -3.37 6.48
C PRO A 96 -18.05 -2.65 5.20
N PRO A 97 -18.62 -3.01 4.04
CA PRO A 97 -18.35 -2.28 2.80
C PRO A 97 -18.92 -0.87 2.89
N LEU A 98 -18.15 0.09 2.38
CA LEU A 98 -18.69 1.37 1.99
C LEU A 98 -19.35 1.25 0.61
N PRO A 99 -20.33 2.11 0.27
CA PRO A 99 -20.91 2.15 -1.06
C PRO A 99 -19.89 2.41 -2.17
N VAL A 100 -18.87 3.18 -1.87
CA VAL A 100 -17.73 3.48 -2.74
C VAL A 100 -16.45 3.29 -1.95
N MET A 101 -15.47 2.60 -2.52
CA MET A 101 -14.14 2.37 -1.93
C MET A 101 -13.10 2.80 -2.96
N ALA A 102 -13.03 4.10 -3.19
CA ALA A 102 -12.22 4.70 -4.24
C ALA A 102 -11.64 6.06 -3.83
N ASN A 103 -10.96 6.72 -4.76
CA ASN A 103 -10.45 8.08 -4.59
C ASN A 103 -9.44 8.21 -3.45
N TRP A 104 -8.55 7.22 -3.28
CA TRP A 104 -7.39 7.39 -2.41
C TRP A 104 -6.30 8.11 -3.19
N VAL A 105 -5.77 9.18 -2.59
CA VAL A 105 -4.72 9.99 -3.20
C VAL A 105 -3.50 9.98 -2.29
N ILE A 106 -2.45 9.29 -2.75
CA ILE A 106 -1.16 9.18 -2.05
C ILE A 106 -0.18 10.06 -2.80
N GLU A 107 0.04 11.28 -2.33
CA GLU A 107 0.89 12.22 -3.07
C GLU A 107 1.87 13.02 -2.22
N GLN A 108 3.02 13.34 -2.80
CA GLN A 108 4.02 14.21 -2.19
C GLN A 108 4.52 13.70 -0.83
N ASN A 109 4.59 12.37 -0.64
CA ASN A 109 5.15 11.75 0.54
C ASN A 109 6.60 11.35 0.29
N ASP A 110 7.39 11.30 1.37
CA ASP A 110 8.72 10.71 1.40
C ASP A 110 8.62 9.29 1.99
N ILE A 111 8.95 8.27 1.18
CA ILE A 111 8.77 6.85 1.51
C ILE A 111 10.11 6.14 1.29
N TYR A 112 10.85 5.92 2.36
CA TYR A 112 12.24 5.49 2.22
C TYR A 112 12.72 4.54 3.32
N ASP A 113 13.76 3.76 3.02
CA ASP A 113 14.40 2.82 3.98
C ASP A 113 13.41 1.89 4.68
N ASN A 114 12.34 1.45 4.00
CA ASN A 114 11.37 0.54 4.61
C ASN A 114 11.84 -0.91 4.52
N ASN A 115 12.96 -1.18 5.19
CA ASN A 115 13.71 -2.44 5.13
C ASN A 115 13.73 -3.20 6.45
N ARG A 116 12.85 -2.81 7.39
CA ARG A 116 12.77 -3.42 8.71
C ARG A 116 12.32 -4.88 8.62
N PRO A 117 12.95 -5.82 9.34
CA PRO A 117 12.45 -7.18 9.46
C PRO A 117 11.00 -7.22 9.92
N ASN A 118 10.21 -8.13 9.37
CA ASN A 118 8.81 -8.26 9.71
C ASN A 118 8.63 -8.87 11.11
N GLU A 119 8.19 -8.04 12.06
CA GLU A 119 7.96 -8.41 13.46
C GLU A 119 6.45 -8.56 13.79
N ALA A 120 5.58 -8.61 12.76
CA ALA A 120 4.14 -8.80 12.96
C ALA A 120 3.82 -10.08 13.71
N LEU A 121 2.70 -10.07 14.42
CA LEU A 121 2.25 -11.21 15.20
C LEU A 121 1.90 -12.40 14.31
N GLU A 122 2.20 -13.59 14.78
CA GLU A 122 1.83 -14.83 14.08
C GLU A 122 0.32 -14.92 13.84
N GLY A 123 -0.05 -15.34 12.62
CA GLY A 123 -1.45 -15.50 12.22
C GLY A 123 -2.16 -14.22 11.77
N THR A 124 -1.47 -13.07 11.75
CA THR A 124 -1.98 -11.85 11.16
C THR A 124 -1.68 -11.80 9.66
N PHE A 125 -2.45 -11.03 8.89
CA PHE A 125 -2.16 -10.78 7.47
C PHE A 125 -0.80 -10.11 7.28
N GLN A 126 -0.45 -9.20 8.15
CA GLN A 126 0.79 -8.43 8.09
C GLN A 126 2.03 -9.31 8.21
N ARG A 127 1.92 -10.49 8.86
CA ARG A 127 3.03 -11.43 8.99
C ARG A 127 3.52 -11.97 7.64
N ASP A 128 2.64 -12.05 6.67
CA ASP A 128 2.94 -12.58 5.34
C ASP A 128 3.54 -11.51 4.40
N LEU A 129 3.61 -10.24 4.82
CA LEU A 129 4.16 -9.17 4.00
C LEU A 129 5.69 -9.26 3.92
N PRO A 130 6.27 -9.19 2.72
CA PRO A 130 7.72 -9.13 2.57
C PRO A 130 8.25 -7.75 2.97
N GLN A 131 9.46 -7.74 3.54
CA GLN A 131 10.16 -6.49 3.85
C GLN A 131 10.72 -5.80 2.61
N GLY A 132 10.96 -4.52 2.69
CA GLY A 132 11.64 -3.76 1.64
C GLY A 132 10.70 -3.19 0.58
N ILE A 133 9.44 -2.97 0.89
CA ILE A 133 8.47 -2.39 -0.06
C ILE A 133 8.14 -0.95 0.32
N GLY A 134 8.30 -0.02 -0.62
CA GLY A 134 7.89 1.35 -0.43
C GLY A 134 6.37 1.50 -0.42
N VAL A 135 5.69 1.14 -1.50
CA VAL A 135 4.22 1.16 -1.61
C VAL A 135 3.72 -0.17 -2.13
N LEU A 136 2.77 -0.78 -1.44
CA LEU A 136 2.06 -1.99 -1.85
C LEU A 136 0.56 -1.71 -2.00
N ALA A 137 0.07 -1.72 -3.24
CA ALA A 137 -1.34 -1.63 -3.58
C ALA A 137 -1.82 -3.01 -4.07
N ALA A 138 -2.68 -3.68 -3.30
CA ALA A 138 -3.16 -5.02 -3.61
C ALA A 138 -4.69 -5.11 -3.62
N GLY A 139 -5.26 -5.44 -4.79
CA GLY A 139 -6.70 -5.57 -4.99
C GLY A 139 -7.46 -4.27 -4.78
N VAL A 140 -6.88 -3.13 -5.16
CA VAL A 140 -7.48 -1.80 -5.00
C VAL A 140 -7.57 -1.07 -6.33
N SER A 141 -8.69 -0.37 -6.58
CA SER A 141 -8.99 0.26 -7.86
C SER A 141 -9.41 1.72 -7.69
N ASP A 142 -9.20 2.53 -8.74
CA ASP A 142 -9.60 3.94 -8.81
C ASP A 142 -8.82 4.84 -7.84
N HIS A 143 -7.48 4.64 -7.74
CA HIS A 143 -6.61 5.39 -6.83
C HIS A 143 -5.48 6.12 -7.56
N VAL A 144 -4.88 7.08 -6.84
CA VAL A 144 -3.74 7.88 -7.34
C VAL A 144 -2.54 7.71 -6.41
N ILE A 145 -1.41 7.28 -6.96
CA ILE A 145 -0.10 7.23 -6.30
C ILE A 145 0.84 8.13 -7.11
N ALA A 146 0.98 9.38 -6.71
CA ALA A 146 1.67 10.33 -7.56
C ALA A 146 2.60 11.29 -6.82
N LYS A 147 3.68 11.71 -7.49
CA LYS A 147 4.61 12.73 -7.01
C LYS A 147 5.27 12.39 -5.66
N ASN A 148 5.30 11.12 -5.28
CA ASN A 148 6.02 10.68 -4.09
C ASN A 148 7.51 10.56 -4.41
N ASN A 149 8.32 10.69 -3.37
CA ASN A 149 9.72 10.34 -3.38
C ASN A 149 9.84 8.95 -2.73
N VAL A 150 10.21 7.93 -3.51
CA VAL A 150 10.26 6.53 -3.07
C VAL A 150 11.69 6.04 -3.21
N GLU A 151 12.40 5.91 -2.09
CA GLU A 151 13.85 5.73 -2.10
C GLU A 151 14.31 4.60 -1.17
N ASP A 152 15.36 3.91 -1.60
CA ASP A 152 16.13 2.96 -0.78
C ASP A 152 15.27 1.87 -0.11
N ASN A 153 14.21 1.42 -0.78
CA ASN A 153 13.41 0.26 -0.36
C ASN A 153 13.98 -1.00 -1.05
N ASP A 154 14.52 -1.92 -0.27
CA ASP A 154 15.41 -3.00 -0.75
C ASP A 154 14.76 -3.98 -1.73
N TYR A 155 13.44 -4.12 -1.74
CA TYR A 155 12.73 -5.09 -2.56
C TYR A 155 11.99 -4.43 -3.73
N VAL A 156 10.99 -3.60 -3.47
CA VAL A 156 10.16 -2.95 -4.50
C VAL A 156 9.87 -1.52 -4.13
N GLY A 157 10.05 -0.59 -5.07
CA GLY A 157 9.66 0.80 -4.87
C GLY A 157 8.13 0.94 -4.77
N ILE A 158 7.40 0.65 -5.85
CA ILE A 158 5.92 0.68 -5.89
C ILE A 158 5.41 -0.59 -6.56
N ALA A 159 4.58 -1.36 -5.86
CA ALA A 159 3.89 -2.53 -6.37
C ALA A 159 2.38 -2.28 -6.52
N VAL A 160 1.82 -2.61 -7.69
CA VAL A 160 0.37 -2.63 -7.95
C VAL A 160 0.00 -4.02 -8.40
N LEU A 161 -0.71 -4.73 -7.57
CA LEU A 161 -1.01 -6.15 -7.73
C LEU A 161 -2.52 -6.41 -7.60
N GLY A 162 -3.03 -7.35 -8.39
CA GLY A 162 -4.31 -7.96 -8.04
C GLY A 162 -4.24 -8.66 -6.68
N TRP A 163 -5.34 -8.74 -5.97
CA TRP A 163 -5.37 -9.35 -4.63
C TRP A 163 -4.89 -10.80 -4.63
N CYS A 164 -5.38 -11.59 -5.59
CA CYS A 164 -5.01 -12.99 -5.71
C CYS A 164 -3.55 -13.16 -6.15
N THR A 165 -3.10 -12.30 -7.07
CA THR A 165 -1.70 -12.29 -7.54
C THR A 165 -0.74 -11.97 -6.39
N ALA A 166 -1.09 -11.01 -5.53
CA ALA A 166 -0.27 -10.65 -4.36
C ALA A 166 -0.15 -11.79 -3.33
N LEU A 167 -1.13 -12.68 -3.29
CA LEU A 167 -1.21 -13.80 -2.33
C LEU A 167 -0.94 -15.16 -2.97
N GLU A 168 -0.46 -15.21 -4.22
CA GLU A 168 -0.18 -16.47 -4.92
C GLU A 168 0.77 -17.35 -4.11
N GLY A 169 0.35 -18.59 -3.88
CA GLY A 169 1.10 -19.57 -3.08
C GLY A 169 0.94 -19.43 -1.56
N GLY A 170 0.20 -18.42 -1.09
CA GLY A 170 -0.11 -18.25 0.32
C GLY A 170 -1.42 -18.94 0.75
N PRO A 171 -1.69 -19.03 2.06
CA PRO A 171 -2.91 -19.66 2.58
C PRO A 171 -4.20 -18.94 2.19
N ARG A 172 -4.09 -17.78 1.59
CA ARG A 172 -5.22 -16.93 1.13
C ARG A 172 -5.28 -16.81 -0.40
N ALA A 173 -4.51 -17.60 -1.13
CA ALA A 173 -4.53 -17.60 -2.58
C ALA A 173 -5.93 -17.92 -3.13
N CYS A 174 -6.28 -17.26 -4.22
CA CYS A 174 -7.56 -17.46 -4.86
C CYS A 174 -7.61 -18.77 -5.66
N ASP A 175 -8.76 -19.40 -5.71
CA ASP A 175 -9.01 -20.58 -6.53
C ASP A 175 -9.53 -20.15 -7.92
N TYR A 176 -8.63 -19.90 -8.86
CA TYR A 176 -8.97 -19.52 -10.23
C TYR A 176 -9.74 -20.59 -11.01
N THR A 177 -9.91 -21.80 -10.48
CA THR A 177 -10.72 -22.83 -11.13
C THR A 177 -12.23 -22.60 -10.94
N LYS A 178 -12.61 -21.70 -10.04
CA LYS A 178 -14.00 -21.34 -9.77
C LYS A 178 -14.40 -20.09 -10.56
N PRO A 179 -15.61 -20.06 -11.13
CA PRO A 179 -16.14 -18.88 -11.82
C PRO A 179 -16.40 -17.71 -10.88
N ASP A 180 -16.61 -17.98 -9.61
CA ASP A 180 -16.66 -17.01 -8.53
C ASP A 180 -15.56 -17.36 -7.54
N LEU A 181 -14.61 -16.44 -7.37
CA LEU A 181 -13.47 -16.61 -6.47
C LEU A 181 -13.87 -16.62 -4.99
N GLY A 182 -15.16 -16.43 -4.69
CA GLY A 182 -15.68 -16.38 -3.32
C GLY A 182 -15.17 -15.19 -2.52
N LEU A 183 -14.71 -14.14 -3.20
CA LEU A 183 -14.16 -12.96 -2.59
C LEU A 183 -15.25 -11.94 -2.29
N ARG A 184 -15.08 -11.22 -1.20
CA ARG A 184 -16.02 -10.18 -0.77
C ARG A 184 -15.91 -8.90 -1.61
N TRP A 185 -14.72 -8.62 -2.12
CA TRP A 185 -14.38 -7.45 -2.92
C TRP A 185 -13.83 -7.88 -4.27
N PRO A 186 -13.96 -7.05 -5.31
CA PRO A 186 -13.25 -7.27 -6.57
C PRO A 186 -11.74 -7.43 -6.31
N PRO A 187 -11.11 -8.48 -6.83
CA PRO A 187 -9.69 -8.74 -6.58
C PRO A 187 -8.75 -7.93 -7.48
N GLN A 188 -9.29 -7.26 -8.50
CA GLN A 188 -8.50 -6.51 -9.47
C GLN A 188 -7.91 -5.25 -8.84
N ALA A 189 -6.78 -4.81 -9.39
CA ALA A 189 -6.21 -3.48 -9.16
C ALA A 189 -6.36 -2.67 -10.46
N ASN A 190 -7.53 -2.06 -10.70
CA ASN A 190 -7.88 -1.40 -11.94
C ASN A 190 -7.89 0.13 -11.82
N ASN A 191 -7.74 0.83 -12.96
CA ASN A 191 -7.92 2.27 -13.06
C ASN A 191 -7.05 3.10 -12.09
N ASN A 192 -5.89 2.60 -11.70
CA ASN A 192 -4.98 3.34 -10.82
C ASN A 192 -4.04 4.21 -11.64
N LEU A 193 -3.77 5.42 -11.16
CA LEU A 193 -2.78 6.33 -11.72
C LEU A 193 -1.50 6.30 -10.88
N ILE A 194 -0.41 5.79 -11.43
CA ILE A 194 0.92 5.77 -10.82
C ILE A 194 1.82 6.73 -11.60
N ALA A 195 1.92 7.98 -11.12
CA ALA A 195 2.47 9.03 -11.96
C ALA A 195 3.47 9.95 -11.26
N GLN A 196 4.48 10.38 -12.00
CA GLN A 196 5.40 11.43 -11.59
C GLN A 196 6.15 11.14 -10.27
N ASN A 197 6.21 9.88 -9.83
CA ASN A 197 6.99 9.50 -8.66
C ASN A 197 8.49 9.57 -8.99
N LYS A 198 9.29 9.99 -8.01
CA LYS A 198 10.74 9.87 -8.06
C LYS A 198 11.13 8.56 -7.42
N LEU A 199 11.94 7.76 -8.10
CA LEU A 199 12.36 6.44 -7.66
C LEU A 199 13.88 6.40 -7.63
N SER A 200 14.48 6.04 -6.50
CA SER A 200 15.94 5.92 -6.42
C SER A 200 16.37 4.91 -5.36
N GLY A 201 17.40 4.12 -5.69
CA GLY A 201 17.98 3.17 -4.75
C GLY A 201 17.06 2.01 -4.36
N ASN A 202 15.87 1.89 -4.93
CA ASN A 202 15.00 0.76 -4.67
C ASN A 202 15.57 -0.52 -5.32
N ALA A 203 15.11 -1.68 -4.85
CA ALA A 203 15.57 -2.97 -5.36
C ALA A 203 17.08 -3.25 -5.17
N GLY A 204 17.66 -2.68 -4.12
CA GLY A 204 19.11 -2.75 -3.86
C GLY A 204 19.60 -4.10 -3.34
N ASN A 205 18.76 -4.88 -2.70
CA ASN A 205 19.08 -6.18 -2.15
C ASN A 205 18.27 -7.30 -2.84
N PRO A 206 18.74 -8.55 -2.79
CA PRO A 206 17.94 -9.64 -3.33
C PRO A 206 16.60 -9.76 -2.59
N PRO A 207 15.52 -10.22 -3.28
CA PRO A 207 14.23 -10.39 -2.66
C PRO A 207 14.30 -11.30 -1.43
N PRO A 208 13.40 -11.16 -0.47
CA PRO A 208 13.32 -12.05 0.67
C PRO A 208 13.26 -13.52 0.21
N PRO A 209 13.87 -14.47 0.94
CA PRO A 209 13.82 -15.87 0.58
C PRO A 209 12.38 -16.37 0.38
N GLY A 210 12.13 -17.01 -0.75
CA GLY A 210 10.80 -17.51 -1.11
C GLY A 210 9.92 -16.51 -1.90
N SER A 211 10.41 -15.31 -2.15
CA SER A 211 9.71 -14.36 -3.02
C SER A 211 9.71 -14.87 -4.46
N VAL A 212 8.56 -14.79 -5.12
CA VAL A 212 8.38 -15.16 -6.53
C VAL A 212 8.46 -13.95 -7.46
N LEU A 213 8.41 -12.74 -6.92
CA LEU A 213 8.46 -11.50 -7.67
C LEU A 213 9.87 -10.91 -7.67
N PRO A 214 10.30 -10.26 -8.76
CA PRO A 214 11.63 -9.66 -8.86
C PRO A 214 11.77 -8.36 -8.06
N ASN A 215 13.02 -7.98 -7.74
CA ASN A 215 13.34 -6.66 -7.21
C ASN A 215 13.27 -5.64 -8.33
N VAL A 216 12.44 -4.64 -8.18
CA VAL A 216 12.27 -3.58 -9.20
C VAL A 216 11.77 -2.28 -8.57
N ASP A 217 11.99 -1.16 -9.27
CA ASP A 217 11.40 0.12 -8.89
C ASP A 217 9.87 0.11 -9.00
N LEU A 218 9.35 -0.45 -10.10
CA LEU A 218 7.91 -0.55 -10.36
C LEU A 218 7.53 -1.99 -10.67
N LEU A 219 6.55 -2.49 -9.94
CA LEU A 219 6.01 -3.82 -10.13
C LEU A 219 4.51 -3.74 -10.44
N TYR A 220 4.11 -4.32 -11.56
CA TYR A 220 2.71 -4.50 -11.93
C TYR A 220 2.43 -5.98 -12.15
N GLY A 221 1.42 -6.49 -11.49
CA GLY A 221 1.05 -7.89 -11.63
C GLY A 221 -0.44 -8.13 -11.40
N GLN A 222 -1.10 -8.66 -12.42
CA GLN A 222 -2.48 -9.10 -12.32
C GLN A 222 -2.67 -10.39 -13.12
N LEU A 223 -3.19 -11.42 -12.47
CA LEU A 223 -3.64 -12.66 -13.08
C LEU A 223 -5.17 -12.76 -13.06
N GLU A 224 -5.83 -11.81 -12.42
CA GLU A 224 -7.26 -11.69 -12.30
C GLU A 224 -7.89 -11.35 -13.65
N PRO A 225 -9.01 -12.01 -14.03
CA PRO A 225 -9.73 -11.66 -15.24
C PRO A 225 -10.29 -10.23 -15.16
N ASP A 226 -10.50 -9.61 -16.33
CA ASP A 226 -11.08 -8.27 -16.46
C ASP A 226 -10.22 -7.16 -15.79
N SER A 227 -8.91 -7.33 -15.79
CA SER A 227 -7.95 -6.35 -15.30
C SER A 227 -7.62 -5.31 -16.37
N GLY A 228 -7.44 -4.02 -15.98
CA GLY A 228 -7.03 -2.97 -16.91
C GLY A 228 -7.22 -1.54 -16.40
N GLY A 229 -7.03 -0.58 -17.30
CA GLY A 229 -7.23 0.84 -17.04
C GLY A 229 -6.19 1.49 -16.13
N ASN A 230 -5.09 0.81 -15.81
CA ASN A 230 -4.01 1.41 -15.03
C ASN A 230 -3.13 2.32 -15.90
N CYS A 231 -2.57 3.35 -15.29
CA CYS A 231 -1.68 4.28 -15.97
C CYS A 231 -0.37 4.45 -15.19
N PHE A 232 0.74 4.04 -15.78
CA PHE A 232 2.09 4.28 -15.28
C PHE A 232 2.78 5.32 -16.13
N GLU A 233 2.77 6.59 -15.74
CA GLU A 233 3.34 7.64 -16.56
C GLU A 233 4.33 8.55 -15.82
N LYS A 234 5.35 9.02 -16.54
CA LYS A 234 6.28 10.07 -16.09
C LYS A 234 6.95 9.80 -14.74
N ASN A 235 7.00 8.54 -14.30
CA ASN A 235 7.81 8.17 -13.14
C ASN A 235 9.29 8.34 -13.46
N LYS A 236 10.04 8.92 -12.53
CA LYS A 236 11.42 9.37 -12.76
C LYS A 236 12.41 8.55 -11.93
N PRO A 237 12.99 7.50 -12.50
CA PRO A 237 14.04 6.74 -11.83
C PRO A 237 15.36 7.51 -11.87
N LYS A 238 16.15 7.36 -10.82
CA LYS A 238 17.54 7.80 -10.79
C LYS A 238 18.43 6.60 -11.17
N GLY A 239 18.98 6.61 -12.36
CA GLY A 239 19.90 5.55 -12.81
C GLY A 239 19.30 4.57 -13.83
N GLY A 240 18.06 4.74 -14.25
CA GLY A 240 17.32 3.85 -15.15
C GLY A 240 16.20 3.12 -14.41
N LEU A 241 15.01 3.09 -15.01
CA LEU A 241 13.86 2.44 -14.42
C LEU A 241 13.99 0.93 -14.53
N THR A 242 13.91 0.23 -13.40
CA THR A 242 13.70 -1.20 -13.37
C THR A 242 12.21 -1.49 -13.14
N PHE A 243 11.63 -2.38 -13.95
CA PHE A 243 10.23 -2.74 -13.77
C PHE A 243 9.97 -4.21 -14.11
N PHE A 244 8.91 -4.73 -13.55
CA PHE A 244 8.31 -5.99 -13.94
C PHE A 244 6.82 -5.79 -14.20
N SER A 245 6.30 -6.44 -15.23
CA SER A 245 4.87 -6.48 -15.53
C SER A 245 4.48 -7.87 -16.01
N THR A 246 3.36 -8.39 -15.55
CA THR A 246 2.76 -9.61 -16.09
C THR A 246 2.44 -9.51 -17.58
N ASP A 247 2.23 -8.31 -18.08
CA ASP A 247 1.88 -8.02 -19.47
C ASP A 247 3.11 -7.72 -20.34
N GLY A 248 4.32 -7.72 -19.74
CA GLY A 248 5.58 -7.42 -20.41
C GLY A 248 5.92 -5.91 -20.47
N GLU A 249 4.92 -5.05 -20.46
CA GLU A 249 5.07 -3.59 -20.41
C GLU A 249 4.21 -3.01 -19.29
N LEU A 250 4.62 -1.86 -18.73
CA LEU A 250 3.78 -1.16 -17.76
C LEU A 250 2.55 -0.58 -18.46
N PRO A 251 1.34 -0.75 -17.89
CA PRO A 251 0.12 -0.27 -18.53
C PRO A 251 0.09 1.25 -18.70
N THR A 252 -0.42 1.70 -19.82
CA THR A 252 -0.66 3.11 -20.14
C THR A 252 -2.05 3.36 -20.74
N ASP A 253 -2.87 2.34 -20.81
CA ASP A 253 -4.22 2.37 -21.39
C ASP A 253 -5.19 3.26 -20.58
N GLY A 254 -4.97 3.41 -19.27
CA GLY A 254 -5.69 4.33 -18.39
C GLY A 254 -5.18 5.77 -18.40
N CYS A 255 -4.13 6.08 -19.16
CA CYS A 255 -3.61 7.44 -19.26
C CYS A 255 -4.45 8.30 -20.22
#